data_7440666cf6c677b2040c3763e748df56
#
_entry.id   7440666cf6c677b2040c3763e748df56
#
_cell.length_a   1.000
_cell.length_b   1.000
_cell.length_c   1.000
_cell.angle_alpha   90.00
_cell.angle_beta   90.00
_cell.angle_gamma   90.00
#
_symmetry.space_group_name_H-M   'P 1'
#
loop_
_entity.id
_entity.type
_entity.pdbx_description
1 polymer ?
#
loop_
_entity_poly.entity_id
_entity_poly.type
_entity_poly.pdbx_seq_one_letter_code
_entity_poly.pdbx_strand_id
1 'polypeptide(L)'
;MKTKLNFTGQAYDSSVIWIWLPLFLVLGLLVTGTQAIASSACAQTSKAALAACTSSATSDYWLGIGACDNLSDRQERQNCIDEARHSLNKEDLKTCNEQFQARQEVCRDLGGGPYDPDFSSENFVSNPADLTGNSYFPLTPGTYTYKSKDTAGNTLQTIVVRVKDDTTTIAGVLCRVVTDKVYEGAGTGGRLLEDTIDWYAQDSDGDVWYFGETTIAFTFDEAGNPTASTEGSWMAGMDEAKPGIIMFSVPEDQIGLLFRQEFALGTAEDLGRVIGTDASVTAGGVKYTGCVHTQDSTPLEPGVIEDKYYTPGVGLVLTVDPDGTREELIP
;
A
#
# COMPACT_ATOMS: atom_id res chain seq x y z
N MET A 1 -14.37 -25.36 -5.83
CA MET A 1 -15.62 -25.70 -6.54
C MET A 1 -15.94 -24.51 -7.41
N LYS A 2 -15.67 -24.57 -8.71
CA LYS A 2 -15.73 -23.43 -9.63
C LYS A 2 -17.14 -23.27 -10.18
N THR A 3 -17.76 -22.12 -10.01
CA THR A 3 -19.04 -21.79 -10.65
C THR A 3 -18.76 -20.80 -11.79
N LYS A 4 -18.97 -21.25 -13.02
CA LYS A 4 -18.94 -20.40 -14.23
C LYS A 4 -20.28 -19.67 -14.36
N LEU A 5 -20.23 -18.36 -14.60
CA LEU A 5 -21.37 -17.58 -15.09
C LEU A 5 -21.17 -17.27 -16.58
N ASN A 6 -22.11 -17.74 -17.38
CA ASN A 6 -22.23 -17.44 -18.83
C ASN A 6 -22.98 -16.12 -18.99
N PHE A 7 -22.46 -15.22 -19.80
CA PHE A 7 -23.22 -14.11 -20.35
C PHE A 7 -23.46 -14.34 -21.85
N THR A 8 -24.74 -14.41 -22.22
CA THR A 8 -25.24 -14.49 -23.60
C THR A 8 -25.29 -13.08 -24.21
N GLY A 9 -24.73 -12.95 -25.42
CA GLY A 9 -24.76 -11.71 -26.18
C GLY A 9 -26.11 -11.46 -26.82
N GLN A 10 -26.50 -10.21 -26.94
CA GLN A 10 -27.52 -9.73 -27.85
C GLN A 10 -26.91 -8.78 -28.87
N ALA A 11 -27.09 -9.10 -30.12
CA ALA A 11 -26.71 -8.27 -31.26
C ALA A 11 -27.75 -7.17 -31.47
N TYR A 12 -27.27 -5.94 -31.74
CA TYR A 12 -28.11 -4.86 -32.25
C TYR A 12 -27.80 -4.61 -33.73
N ASP A 13 -28.87 -4.60 -34.49
CA ASP A 13 -28.94 -4.35 -35.94
C ASP A 13 -28.86 -2.85 -36.20
N SER A 14 -28.00 -2.43 -37.13
CA SER A 14 -27.82 -1.03 -37.52
C SER A 14 -28.24 -0.85 -38.99
N SER A 15 -29.39 -0.29 -39.19
CA SER A 15 -29.88 0.14 -40.51
C SER A 15 -29.19 1.42 -40.96
N VAL A 16 -28.63 1.39 -42.14
CA VAL A 16 -27.89 2.48 -42.82
C VAL A 16 -28.85 3.47 -43.48
N ILE A 17 -28.71 4.75 -43.19
CA ILE A 17 -29.34 5.84 -43.99
C ILE A 17 -28.23 6.63 -44.69
N TRP A 18 -28.26 6.65 -46.04
CA TRP A 18 -27.37 7.42 -46.89
C TRP A 18 -27.93 8.83 -47.08
N ILE A 19 -27.18 9.87 -46.72
CA ILE A 19 -27.42 11.24 -47.11
C ILE A 19 -26.20 11.76 -47.88
N TRP A 20 -26.42 12.16 -49.14
CA TRP A 20 -25.45 12.77 -50.03
C TRP A 20 -25.36 14.27 -49.70
N LEU A 21 -24.18 14.85 -49.46
CA LEU A 21 -23.88 16.26 -49.55
C LEU A 21 -22.50 16.51 -50.19
N PRO A 22 -22.29 17.60 -50.89
CA PRO A 22 -21.25 17.70 -51.92
C PRO A 22 -19.88 18.11 -51.36
N LEU A 23 -18.90 17.71 -52.13
CA LEU A 23 -17.47 17.87 -51.99
C LEU A 23 -17.05 19.35 -52.08
N PHE A 24 -16.54 19.96 -51.02
CA PHE A 24 -15.66 21.14 -51.09
C PHE A 24 -14.23 20.69 -50.72
N LEU A 25 -13.36 20.72 -51.73
CA LEU A 25 -11.94 20.45 -51.61
C LEU A 25 -11.28 21.69 -51.00
N VAL A 26 -11.02 21.68 -49.69
CA VAL A 26 -10.07 22.62 -49.05
C VAL A 26 -8.79 21.84 -48.77
N LEU A 27 -7.77 22.12 -49.56
CA LEU A 27 -6.41 21.62 -49.37
C LEU A 27 -5.78 22.33 -48.18
N GLY A 28 -6.11 21.90 -46.98
CA GLY A 28 -5.43 22.27 -45.75
C GLY A 28 -4.21 21.38 -45.53
N LEU A 29 -3.03 21.93 -45.60
CA LEU A 29 -1.80 21.27 -45.12
C LEU A 29 -1.96 20.98 -43.63
N LEU A 30 -2.40 19.78 -43.29
CA LEU A 30 -2.29 19.24 -41.94
C LEU A 30 -0.82 18.88 -41.70
N VAL A 31 -0.07 19.85 -41.16
CA VAL A 31 1.16 19.53 -40.44
C VAL A 31 0.73 18.79 -39.18
N THR A 32 0.59 17.46 -39.27
CA THR A 32 0.51 16.61 -38.10
C THR A 32 1.87 16.56 -37.42
N GLY A 33 2.13 17.60 -36.64
CA GLY A 33 3.16 17.52 -35.64
C GLY A 33 2.73 16.42 -34.66
N THR A 34 3.29 15.22 -34.81
CA THR A 34 3.31 14.24 -33.74
C THR A 34 4.17 14.85 -32.63
N GLN A 35 3.54 15.65 -31.75
CA GLN A 35 4.11 15.92 -30.46
C GLN A 35 4.20 14.53 -29.80
N ALA A 36 5.39 13.99 -29.69
CA ALA A 36 5.66 12.91 -28.78
C ALA A 36 5.24 13.46 -27.40
N ILE A 37 4.12 13.00 -26.88
CA ILE A 37 3.68 13.30 -25.51
C ILE A 37 4.80 12.73 -24.66
N ALA A 38 5.65 13.62 -24.11
CA ALA A 38 6.65 13.21 -23.15
C ALA A 38 5.91 12.47 -22.05
N SER A 39 6.27 11.21 -21.80
CA SER A 39 5.65 10.44 -20.73
C SER A 39 5.85 11.19 -19.42
N SER A 40 4.79 11.35 -18.61
CA SER A 40 4.86 12.02 -17.33
C SER A 40 5.92 11.36 -16.41
N ALA A 41 6.42 12.11 -15.42
CA ALA A 41 7.40 11.57 -14.45
C ALA A 41 6.86 10.29 -13.78
N CYS A 42 5.62 10.32 -13.32
CA CYS A 42 4.95 9.16 -12.72
C CYS A 42 4.89 7.96 -13.68
N ALA A 43 4.57 8.18 -14.97
CA ALA A 43 4.53 7.10 -15.95
C ALA A 43 5.93 6.53 -16.26
N GLN A 44 6.98 7.34 -16.20
CA GLN A 44 8.36 6.87 -16.34
C GLN A 44 8.78 6.02 -15.13
N THR A 45 8.47 6.47 -13.92
CA THR A 45 8.69 5.74 -12.68
C THR A 45 7.98 4.37 -12.69
N SER A 46 6.70 4.33 -13.13
CA SER A 46 5.95 3.08 -13.26
C SER A 46 6.61 2.10 -14.25
N LYS A 47 7.15 2.59 -15.38
CA LYS A 47 7.87 1.74 -16.35
C LYS A 47 9.19 1.21 -15.78
N ALA A 48 9.91 2.03 -15.01
CA ALA A 48 11.12 1.60 -14.34
C ALA A 48 10.84 0.49 -13.32
N ALA A 49 9.76 0.65 -12.53
CA ALA A 49 9.30 -0.39 -11.59
C ALA A 49 8.92 -1.70 -12.31
N LEU A 50 8.20 -1.63 -13.43
CA LEU A 50 7.90 -2.82 -14.24
C LEU A 50 9.18 -3.51 -14.73
N ALA A 51 10.16 -2.74 -15.23
CA ALA A 51 11.44 -3.28 -15.70
C ALA A 51 12.22 -3.93 -14.56
N ALA A 52 12.25 -3.34 -13.37
CA ALA A 52 12.88 -3.91 -12.18
C ALA A 52 12.19 -5.22 -11.75
N CYS A 53 10.88 -5.22 -11.61
CA CYS A 53 10.09 -6.40 -11.25
C CYS A 53 10.31 -7.55 -12.23
N THR A 54 10.20 -7.32 -13.53
CA THR A 54 10.40 -8.36 -14.57
C THR A 54 11.83 -8.87 -14.61
N SER A 55 12.82 -8.03 -14.31
CA SER A 55 14.23 -8.42 -14.24
C SER A 55 14.51 -9.30 -13.03
N SER A 56 13.92 -8.97 -11.86
CA SER A 56 14.00 -9.80 -10.64
C SER A 56 13.37 -11.16 -10.89
N ALA A 57 12.12 -11.22 -11.35
CA ALA A 57 11.44 -12.47 -11.68
C ALA A 57 12.23 -13.35 -12.66
N THR A 58 12.86 -12.72 -13.67
CA THR A 58 13.73 -13.44 -14.62
C THR A 58 14.99 -13.97 -13.94
N SER A 59 15.60 -13.22 -13.04
CA SER A 59 16.77 -13.64 -12.28
C SER A 59 16.43 -14.88 -11.40
N ASP A 60 15.32 -14.81 -10.66
CA ASP A 60 14.86 -15.89 -9.79
C ASP A 60 14.54 -17.16 -10.59
N TYR A 61 13.91 -17.01 -11.75
CA TYR A 61 13.71 -18.12 -12.69
C TYR A 61 15.03 -18.82 -13.06
N TRP A 62 16.06 -18.06 -13.45
CA TRP A 62 17.35 -18.68 -13.84
C TRP A 62 18.09 -19.31 -12.69
N LEU A 63 17.98 -18.77 -11.46
CA LEU A 63 18.51 -19.40 -10.25
C LEU A 63 17.74 -20.69 -9.96
N GLY A 64 16.42 -20.69 -10.10
CA GLY A 64 15.58 -21.89 -10.00
C GLY A 64 15.96 -22.97 -11.01
N ILE A 65 16.13 -22.60 -12.29
CA ILE A 65 16.62 -23.55 -13.32
C ILE A 65 17.96 -24.16 -12.94
N GLY A 66 18.91 -23.33 -12.46
CA GLY A 66 20.22 -23.84 -12.01
C GLY A 66 20.11 -24.83 -10.84
N ALA A 67 19.22 -24.57 -9.90
CA ALA A 67 18.93 -25.50 -8.79
C ALA A 67 18.30 -26.79 -9.30
N CYS A 68 17.33 -26.72 -10.22
CA CYS A 68 16.71 -27.88 -10.85
C CYS A 68 17.71 -28.76 -11.60
N ASP A 69 18.61 -28.13 -12.36
CA ASP A 69 19.64 -28.85 -13.13
C ASP A 69 20.64 -29.67 -12.23
N ASN A 70 20.75 -29.30 -10.96
CA ASN A 70 21.56 -30.01 -9.99
C ASN A 70 20.83 -31.24 -9.37
N LEU A 71 19.57 -31.51 -9.70
CA LEU A 71 18.86 -32.71 -9.26
C LEU A 71 19.33 -33.96 -10.03
N SER A 72 19.57 -35.05 -9.31
CA SER A 72 20.06 -36.31 -9.90
C SER A 72 18.97 -37.07 -10.65
N ASP A 73 17.74 -37.08 -10.13
CA ASP A 73 16.60 -37.72 -10.78
C ASP A 73 16.10 -36.93 -11.96
N ARG A 74 15.90 -37.60 -13.09
CA ARG A 74 15.49 -36.97 -14.33
C ARG A 74 14.06 -36.42 -14.28
N GLN A 75 13.16 -37.18 -13.62
CA GLN A 75 11.75 -36.80 -13.56
C GLN A 75 11.56 -35.62 -12.58
N GLU A 76 12.21 -35.65 -11.44
CA GLU A 76 12.21 -34.56 -10.46
C GLU A 76 12.78 -33.27 -11.08
N ARG A 77 13.90 -33.40 -11.81
CA ARG A 77 14.47 -32.26 -12.56
C ARG A 77 13.48 -31.65 -13.55
N GLN A 78 12.81 -32.49 -14.36
CA GLN A 78 11.84 -31.98 -15.35
C GLN A 78 10.65 -31.31 -14.68
N ASN A 79 10.11 -31.88 -13.61
CA ASN A 79 9.01 -31.28 -12.84
C ASN A 79 9.42 -29.93 -12.25
N CYS A 80 10.61 -29.84 -11.66
CA CYS A 80 11.17 -28.61 -11.11
C CYS A 80 11.30 -27.50 -12.18
N ILE A 81 11.81 -27.83 -13.38
CA ILE A 81 11.95 -26.89 -14.51
C ILE A 81 10.57 -26.41 -14.98
N ASP A 82 9.58 -27.30 -15.06
CA ASP A 82 8.24 -26.96 -15.49
C ASP A 82 7.52 -26.06 -14.48
N GLU A 83 7.75 -26.30 -13.18
CA GLU A 83 7.25 -25.46 -12.09
C GLU A 83 7.88 -24.08 -12.12
N ALA A 84 9.21 -23.97 -12.22
CA ALA A 84 9.91 -22.68 -12.34
C ALA A 84 9.40 -21.85 -13.55
N ARG A 85 9.18 -22.51 -14.70
CA ARG A 85 8.61 -21.86 -15.88
C ARG A 85 7.16 -21.44 -15.68
N HIS A 86 6.38 -22.24 -14.96
CA HIS A 86 5.00 -21.89 -14.64
C HIS A 86 4.93 -20.66 -13.73
N SER A 87 5.73 -20.63 -12.67
CA SER A 87 5.82 -19.48 -11.74
C SER A 87 6.16 -18.21 -12.50
N LEU A 88 7.26 -18.18 -13.26
CA LEU A 88 7.64 -16.99 -14.01
C LEU A 88 6.50 -16.47 -14.90
N ASN A 89 5.86 -17.33 -15.71
CA ASN A 89 4.92 -16.88 -16.75
C ASN A 89 3.51 -16.64 -16.24
N LYS A 90 3.07 -17.32 -15.18
CA LYS A 90 1.69 -17.28 -14.70
C LYS A 90 1.51 -16.47 -13.42
N GLU A 91 2.55 -16.33 -12.64
CA GLU A 91 2.52 -15.66 -11.34
C GLU A 91 3.35 -14.38 -11.41
N ASP A 92 4.66 -14.47 -11.53
CA ASP A 92 5.57 -13.33 -11.35
C ASP A 92 5.37 -12.24 -12.40
N LEU A 93 5.42 -12.59 -13.71
CA LEU A 93 5.23 -11.60 -14.78
C LEU A 93 3.81 -11.05 -14.82
N LYS A 94 2.81 -11.83 -14.39
CA LYS A 94 1.43 -11.36 -14.26
C LYS A 94 1.35 -10.32 -13.14
N THR A 95 1.91 -10.59 -11.97
CA THR A 95 1.97 -9.67 -10.83
C THR A 95 2.69 -8.38 -11.20
N CYS A 96 3.86 -8.44 -11.87
CA CYS A 96 4.56 -7.25 -12.35
C CYS A 96 3.68 -6.37 -13.27
N ASN A 97 2.90 -6.99 -14.16
CA ASN A 97 1.99 -6.26 -15.05
C ASN A 97 0.79 -5.67 -14.29
N GLU A 98 0.21 -6.37 -13.33
CA GLU A 98 -0.90 -5.88 -12.49
C GLU A 98 -0.45 -4.68 -11.66
N GLN A 99 0.71 -4.75 -11.02
CA GLN A 99 1.33 -3.63 -10.31
C GLN A 99 1.61 -2.43 -11.24
N PHE A 100 2.06 -2.69 -12.46
CA PHE A 100 2.26 -1.63 -13.44
C PHE A 100 0.94 -0.92 -13.79
N GLN A 101 -0.14 -1.68 -14.03
CA GLN A 101 -1.46 -1.10 -14.30
C GLN A 101 -1.97 -0.27 -13.11
N ALA A 102 -1.84 -0.78 -11.90
CA ALA A 102 -2.21 -0.05 -10.68
C ALA A 102 -1.44 1.27 -10.55
N ARG A 103 -0.12 1.27 -10.77
CA ARG A 103 0.68 2.52 -10.78
C ARG A 103 0.22 3.50 -11.86
N GLN A 104 -0.21 3.01 -13.04
CA GLN A 104 -0.77 3.89 -14.08
C GLN A 104 -2.09 4.54 -13.65
N GLU A 105 -2.91 3.85 -12.85
CA GLU A 105 -4.13 4.40 -12.25
C GLU A 105 -3.79 5.48 -11.24
N VAL A 106 -2.86 5.20 -10.32
CA VAL A 106 -2.33 6.20 -9.38
C VAL A 106 -1.81 7.44 -10.11
N CYS A 107 -1.06 7.27 -11.21
CA CYS A 107 -0.57 8.40 -12.01
C CYS A 107 -1.69 9.25 -12.60
N ARG A 108 -2.81 8.64 -13.02
CA ARG A 108 -3.98 9.39 -13.51
C ARG A 108 -4.65 10.19 -12.41
N ASP A 109 -4.84 9.58 -11.24
CA ASP A 109 -5.54 10.17 -10.11
C ASP A 109 -4.71 11.31 -9.46
N LEU A 110 -3.39 11.14 -9.37
CA LEU A 110 -2.46 12.13 -8.79
C LEU A 110 -1.92 13.16 -9.81
N GLY A 111 -2.39 13.13 -11.08
CA GLY A 111 -2.04 14.14 -12.09
C GLY A 111 -0.71 13.94 -12.81
N GLY A 112 0.00 12.82 -12.60
CA GLY A 112 1.14 12.36 -13.39
C GLY A 112 2.47 13.10 -13.17
N GLY A 113 2.53 14.12 -12.32
CA GLY A 113 3.75 14.81 -11.92
C GLY A 113 4.72 13.91 -11.12
N PRO A 114 5.93 14.41 -10.82
CA PRO A 114 6.79 13.77 -9.82
C PRO A 114 6.12 13.88 -8.45
N TYR A 115 6.33 12.87 -7.59
CA TYR A 115 6.04 13.00 -6.17
C TYR A 115 7.28 13.58 -5.49
N ASP A 116 7.20 14.85 -5.13
CA ASP A 116 8.31 15.59 -4.52
C ASP A 116 7.77 16.54 -3.44
N PRO A 117 7.29 15.99 -2.30
CA PRO A 117 6.77 16.79 -1.21
C PRO A 117 7.89 17.60 -0.56
N ASP A 118 7.57 18.82 -0.10
CA ASP A 118 8.51 19.60 0.70
C ASP A 118 8.47 19.15 2.18
N PHE A 119 9.45 18.34 2.54
CA PHE A 119 9.67 17.89 3.92
C PHE A 119 10.89 18.54 4.56
N SER A 120 11.17 19.80 4.22
CA SER A 120 12.19 20.62 4.89
C SER A 120 11.87 20.74 6.39
N SER A 121 12.85 20.57 7.24
CA SER A 121 12.67 20.52 8.71
C SER A 121 12.00 21.76 9.31
N GLU A 122 12.08 22.91 8.63
CA GLU A 122 11.42 24.16 9.03
C GLU A 122 9.89 24.11 8.95
N ASN A 123 9.34 23.16 8.17
CA ASN A 123 7.90 22.94 8.04
C ASN A 123 7.35 22.01 9.13
N PHE A 124 8.19 21.46 9.97
CA PHE A 124 7.82 20.45 10.97
C PHE A 124 8.08 20.91 12.41
N VAL A 125 7.33 20.30 13.32
CA VAL A 125 7.55 20.45 14.76
C VAL A 125 8.97 20.02 15.13
N SER A 126 9.69 20.88 15.84
CA SER A 126 11.09 20.64 16.24
C SER A 126 11.28 20.37 17.73
N ASN A 127 10.24 20.56 18.55
CA ASN A 127 10.27 20.31 19.99
C ASN A 127 9.51 19.02 20.32
N PRO A 128 10.13 18.02 20.97
CA PRO A 128 9.46 16.76 21.31
C PRO A 128 8.16 16.92 22.12
N ALA A 129 8.03 17.98 22.92
CA ALA A 129 6.83 18.23 23.71
C ALA A 129 5.62 18.66 22.87
N ASP A 130 5.88 19.22 21.67
CA ASP A 130 4.83 19.69 20.75
C ASP A 130 4.48 18.63 19.71
N LEU A 131 5.25 17.52 19.63
CA LEU A 131 5.01 16.40 18.72
C LEU A 131 3.91 15.49 19.29
N THR A 132 2.68 15.97 19.26
CA THR A 132 1.52 15.29 19.84
C THR A 132 0.63 14.58 18.82
N GLY A 133 0.90 14.75 17.50
CA GLY A 133 0.02 14.34 16.43
C GLY A 133 -1.24 15.21 16.35
N ASN A 134 -2.25 14.70 15.68
CA ASN A 134 -3.56 15.37 15.62
C ASN A 134 -4.62 14.55 16.34
N SER A 135 -5.88 15.01 16.32
CA SER A 135 -6.97 14.34 17.05
C SER A 135 -7.29 12.95 16.51
N TYR A 136 -7.03 12.67 15.23
CA TYR A 136 -7.32 11.39 14.58
C TYR A 136 -6.11 10.45 14.54
N PHE A 137 -4.91 10.98 14.72
CA PHE A 137 -3.66 10.21 14.80
C PHE A 137 -2.77 10.77 15.94
N PRO A 138 -3.13 10.50 17.20
CA PRO A 138 -2.38 11.03 18.34
C PRO A 138 -1.01 10.35 18.45
N LEU A 139 0.04 11.17 18.61
CA LEU A 139 1.42 10.74 18.86
C LEU A 139 1.80 10.88 20.35
N THR A 140 0.81 10.95 21.22
CA THR A 140 1.01 10.97 22.68
C THR A 140 1.47 9.59 23.15
N PRO A 141 2.52 9.50 23.97
CA PRO A 141 3.02 8.23 24.47
C PRO A 141 1.94 7.37 25.13
N GLY A 142 1.85 6.12 24.71
CA GLY A 142 0.81 5.19 25.16
C GLY A 142 0.99 3.81 24.55
N THR A 143 0.13 2.87 24.96
CA THR A 143 0.10 1.51 24.40
C THR A 143 -1.32 1.20 23.98
N TYR A 144 -1.47 0.72 22.76
CA TYR A 144 -2.73 0.30 22.17
C TYR A 144 -2.63 -1.18 21.84
N THR A 145 -3.71 -1.92 22.08
CA THR A 145 -3.76 -3.35 21.75
C THR A 145 -4.90 -3.58 20.79
N TYR A 146 -4.60 -4.23 19.67
CA TYR A 146 -5.60 -4.62 18.68
C TYR A 146 -5.70 -6.14 18.62
N LYS A 147 -6.85 -6.61 18.14
CA LYS A 147 -7.06 -8.03 17.82
C LYS A 147 -7.57 -8.15 16.40
N SER A 148 -6.82 -8.86 15.58
CA SER A 148 -7.27 -9.32 14.28
C SER A 148 -8.19 -10.52 14.45
N LYS A 149 -9.38 -10.48 13.83
CA LYS A 149 -10.42 -11.50 13.94
C LYS A 149 -10.95 -11.86 12.56
N ASP A 150 -11.15 -13.16 12.34
CA ASP A 150 -11.84 -13.63 11.15
C ASP A 150 -13.36 -13.30 11.19
N THR A 151 -14.05 -13.59 10.10
CA THR A 151 -15.50 -13.39 9.97
C THR A 151 -16.34 -14.24 10.93
N ALA A 152 -15.77 -15.29 11.52
CA ALA A 152 -16.39 -16.10 12.55
C ALA A 152 -16.16 -15.56 13.99
N GLY A 153 -15.32 -14.52 14.12
CA GLY A 153 -14.96 -13.88 15.38
C GLY A 153 -13.81 -14.56 16.13
N ASN A 154 -13.10 -15.48 15.50
CA ASN A 154 -11.89 -16.08 16.10
C ASN A 154 -10.74 -15.08 16.03
N THR A 155 -10.02 -14.92 17.13
CA THR A 155 -8.81 -14.09 17.14
C THR A 155 -7.66 -14.80 16.44
N LEU A 156 -7.17 -14.21 15.38
CA LEU A 156 -6.03 -14.67 14.58
C LEU A 156 -4.70 -14.15 15.12
N GLN A 157 -4.68 -12.86 15.48
CA GLN A 157 -3.48 -12.16 15.93
C GLN A 157 -3.79 -11.16 17.04
N THR A 158 -2.77 -10.84 17.81
CA THR A 158 -2.78 -9.74 18.77
C THR A 158 -1.66 -8.77 18.39
N ILE A 159 -2.02 -7.52 18.16
CA ILE A 159 -1.12 -6.44 17.75
C ILE A 159 -0.94 -5.49 18.94
N VAL A 160 0.30 -5.11 19.23
CA VAL A 160 0.64 -4.20 20.32
C VAL A 160 1.42 -3.01 19.75
N VAL A 161 0.71 -1.91 19.57
CA VAL A 161 1.28 -0.62 19.13
C VAL A 161 1.68 0.19 20.36
N ARG A 162 2.92 0.67 20.39
CA ARG A 162 3.41 1.53 21.47
C ARG A 162 3.99 2.81 20.91
N VAL A 163 3.30 3.92 21.12
CA VAL A 163 3.86 5.26 20.95
C VAL A 163 4.83 5.51 22.07
N LYS A 164 6.11 5.70 21.76
CA LYS A 164 7.16 5.93 22.76
C LYS A 164 7.32 7.42 23.05
N ASP A 165 7.91 7.75 24.19
CA ASP A 165 8.38 9.11 24.47
C ASP A 165 9.68 9.43 23.69
N ASP A 166 10.34 8.40 23.20
CA ASP A 166 11.54 8.49 22.38
C ASP A 166 11.26 9.20 21.05
N THR A 167 12.22 10.00 20.61
CA THR A 167 12.23 10.64 19.29
C THR A 167 13.54 10.35 18.56
N THR A 168 13.52 10.44 17.25
CA THR A 168 14.71 10.36 16.39
C THR A 168 14.64 11.44 15.30
N THR A 169 15.73 11.63 14.56
CA THR A 169 15.76 12.59 13.44
C THR A 169 15.98 11.83 12.15
N ILE A 170 15.05 11.96 11.19
CA ILE A 170 15.13 11.37 9.86
C ILE A 170 15.07 12.47 8.82
N ALA A 171 16.01 12.49 7.90
CA ALA A 171 16.15 13.54 6.87
C ALA A 171 16.11 14.98 7.46
N GLY A 172 16.56 15.16 8.69
CA GLY A 172 16.55 16.44 9.40
C GLY A 172 15.26 16.76 10.16
N VAL A 173 14.22 15.95 10.06
CA VAL A 173 12.91 16.13 10.71
C VAL A 173 12.83 15.31 11.98
N LEU A 174 12.26 15.90 13.04
CA LEU A 174 12.03 15.24 14.33
C LEU A 174 10.83 14.29 14.21
N CYS A 175 11.06 13.00 14.48
CA CYS A 175 10.04 11.95 14.40
C CYS A 175 9.80 11.30 15.77
N ARG A 176 8.55 10.98 16.06
CA ARG A 176 8.13 10.10 17.16
C ARG A 176 8.44 8.65 16.79
N VAL A 177 8.99 7.90 17.74
CA VAL A 177 9.22 6.47 17.59
C VAL A 177 7.96 5.70 18.04
N VAL A 178 7.42 4.87 17.16
CA VAL A 178 6.34 3.95 17.46
C VAL A 178 6.85 2.53 17.23
N THR A 179 6.46 1.57 18.06
CA THR A 179 6.75 0.15 17.82
C THR A 179 5.44 -0.59 17.64
N ASP A 180 5.40 -1.44 16.64
CA ASP A 180 4.31 -2.36 16.38
C ASP A 180 4.83 -3.80 16.47
N LYS A 181 4.11 -4.65 17.20
CA LYS A 181 4.44 -6.07 17.35
C LYS A 181 3.21 -6.93 17.13
N VAL A 182 3.29 -7.81 16.16
CA VAL A 182 2.24 -8.76 15.82
C VAL A 182 2.55 -10.13 16.41
N TYR A 183 1.62 -10.68 17.17
CA TYR A 183 1.72 -12.01 17.78
C TYR A 183 0.61 -12.92 17.25
N GLU A 184 0.93 -14.17 17.03
CA GLU A 184 -0.04 -15.21 16.68
C GLU A 184 -1.03 -15.45 17.82
N GLY A 185 -2.34 -15.49 17.50
CA GLY A 185 -3.40 -15.84 18.44
C GLY A 185 -3.83 -14.71 19.39
N ALA A 186 -4.47 -15.08 20.48
CA ALA A 186 -5.25 -14.18 21.32
C ALA A 186 -4.44 -13.38 22.36
N GLY A 187 -3.11 -13.42 22.32
CA GLY A 187 -2.27 -12.70 23.28
C GLY A 187 -0.79 -12.71 22.92
N THR A 188 0.01 -11.97 23.67
CA THR A 188 1.46 -11.81 23.44
C THR A 188 2.31 -13.04 23.80
N GLY A 189 1.70 -14.15 24.20
CA GLY A 189 2.37 -15.43 24.42
C GLY A 189 2.49 -16.30 23.17
N GLY A 190 1.89 -15.90 22.05
CA GLY A 190 2.04 -16.54 20.74
C GLY A 190 3.39 -16.25 20.10
N ARG A 191 3.63 -16.84 18.92
CA ARG A 191 4.84 -16.56 18.13
C ARG A 191 4.82 -15.09 17.70
N LEU A 192 5.96 -14.41 17.77
CA LEU A 192 6.13 -13.09 17.17
C LEU A 192 6.15 -13.26 15.65
N LEU A 193 5.21 -12.62 14.97
CA LEU A 193 5.07 -12.65 13.52
C LEU A 193 5.71 -11.43 12.87
N GLU A 194 5.70 -10.28 13.58
CA GLU A 194 6.30 -9.04 13.09
C GLU A 194 6.79 -8.17 14.26
N ASP A 195 7.90 -7.47 14.03
CA ASP A 195 8.47 -6.46 14.93
C ASP A 195 8.87 -5.25 14.11
N THR A 196 8.05 -4.20 14.18
CA THR A 196 8.21 -2.97 13.38
C THR A 196 8.52 -1.77 14.28
N ILE A 197 9.36 -0.88 13.77
CA ILE A 197 9.64 0.44 14.33
C ILE A 197 9.29 1.47 13.27
N ASP A 198 8.29 2.28 13.57
CA ASP A 198 7.77 3.34 12.72
C ASP A 198 8.25 4.71 13.16
N TRP A 199 8.32 5.66 12.22
CA TRP A 199 8.68 7.04 12.53
C TRP A 199 7.64 8.01 11.94
N TYR A 200 6.96 8.74 12.84
CA TYR A 200 5.96 9.74 12.49
C TYR A 200 6.40 11.12 12.87
N ALA A 201 6.20 12.09 11.98
CA ALA A 201 6.42 13.51 12.24
C ALA A 201 5.09 14.26 12.18
N GLN A 202 5.09 15.48 12.71
CA GLN A 202 3.97 16.41 12.62
C GLN A 202 4.44 17.69 11.98
N ASP A 203 3.75 18.16 10.94
CA ASP A 203 4.06 19.44 10.36
C ASP A 203 3.42 20.62 11.12
N SER A 204 3.70 21.83 10.67
CA SER A 204 3.19 23.05 11.30
C SER A 204 1.68 23.27 11.10
N ASP A 205 1.07 22.60 10.13
CA ASP A 205 -0.38 22.62 9.88
C ASP A 205 -1.11 21.56 10.72
N GLY A 206 -0.36 20.68 11.38
CA GLY A 206 -0.87 19.63 12.25
C GLY A 206 -1.13 18.30 11.54
N ASP A 207 -0.74 18.16 10.29
CA ASP A 207 -0.81 16.90 9.56
C ASP A 207 0.25 15.94 10.10
N VAL A 208 -0.09 14.65 10.18
CA VAL A 208 0.85 13.60 10.59
C VAL A 208 1.42 12.93 9.36
N TRP A 209 2.75 12.86 9.31
CA TRP A 209 3.52 12.31 8.22
C TRP A 209 4.23 11.03 8.62
N TYR A 210 4.33 10.07 7.69
CA TYR A 210 5.08 8.84 7.84
C TYR A 210 6.46 8.98 7.20
N PHE A 211 7.51 8.79 8.00
CA PHE A 211 8.90 8.98 7.59
C PHE A 211 9.65 7.66 7.36
N GLY A 212 8.99 6.55 7.57
CA GLY A 212 9.54 5.24 7.29
C GLY A 212 9.36 4.25 8.42
N GLU A 213 9.86 3.04 8.17
CA GLU A 213 9.84 1.93 9.12
C GLU A 213 11.08 1.05 8.99
N THR A 214 11.34 0.32 10.05
CA THR A 214 12.17 -0.89 10.02
C THR A 214 11.33 -2.04 10.51
N THR A 215 11.03 -2.98 9.63
CA THR A 215 10.22 -4.16 9.94
C THR A 215 11.06 -5.41 9.89
N ILE A 216 10.72 -6.40 10.75
CA ILE A 216 11.20 -7.77 10.70
C ILE A 216 9.98 -8.67 10.74
N ALA A 217 9.63 -9.26 9.60
CA ALA A 217 8.58 -10.27 9.49
C ALA A 217 9.15 -11.67 9.68
N PHE A 218 8.45 -12.52 10.43
CA PHE A 218 8.84 -13.90 10.72
C PHE A 218 7.85 -14.87 10.09
N THR A 219 8.36 -15.80 9.29
CA THR A 219 7.64 -16.98 8.82
C THR A 219 8.20 -18.22 9.50
N PHE A 220 7.40 -19.28 9.59
CA PHE A 220 7.80 -20.50 10.30
C PHE A 220 7.60 -21.72 9.41
N ASP A 221 8.59 -22.61 9.35
CA ASP A 221 8.47 -23.89 8.68
C ASP A 221 7.58 -24.87 9.49
N GLU A 222 7.28 -26.05 8.92
CA GLU A 222 6.49 -27.09 9.59
C GLU A 222 7.09 -27.58 10.92
N ALA A 223 8.40 -27.45 11.08
CA ALA A 223 9.12 -27.77 12.32
C ALA A 223 9.10 -26.63 13.34
N GLY A 224 8.56 -25.45 12.94
CA GLY A 224 8.48 -24.26 13.78
C GLY A 224 9.76 -23.42 13.80
N ASN A 225 10.70 -23.62 12.86
CA ASN A 225 11.90 -22.80 12.75
C ASN A 225 11.57 -21.47 12.07
N PRO A 226 12.00 -20.31 12.63
CA PRO A 226 11.74 -19.03 12.04
C PRO A 226 12.67 -18.72 10.86
N THR A 227 12.12 -18.06 9.85
CA THR A 227 12.87 -17.30 8.83
C THR A 227 12.47 -15.86 8.96
N ALA A 228 13.43 -14.93 8.95
CA ALA A 228 13.19 -13.51 9.07
C ALA A 228 13.37 -12.80 7.72
N SER A 229 12.52 -11.84 7.42
CA SER A 229 12.62 -10.91 6.28
C SER A 229 12.57 -9.47 6.81
N THR A 230 13.30 -8.58 6.15
CA THR A 230 13.24 -7.13 6.37
C THR A 230 12.62 -6.41 5.19
N GLU A 231 11.94 -7.14 4.31
CA GLU A 231 11.20 -6.60 3.18
C GLU A 231 10.11 -5.64 3.69
N GLY A 232 9.91 -4.53 3.00
CA GLY A 232 9.05 -3.43 3.44
C GLY A 232 9.78 -2.31 4.18
N SER A 233 10.95 -2.57 4.79
CA SER A 233 11.70 -1.52 5.49
C SER A 233 12.14 -0.40 4.54
N TRP A 234 11.90 0.85 4.93
CA TRP A 234 12.30 2.04 4.18
C TRP A 234 12.49 3.25 5.11
N MET A 235 13.15 4.29 4.62
CA MET A 235 13.37 5.52 5.39
C MET A 235 13.40 6.73 4.45
N ALA A 236 12.69 7.78 4.78
CA ALA A 236 12.66 9.03 4.01
C ALA A 236 14.08 9.62 3.85
N GLY A 237 14.39 10.02 2.61
CA GLY A 237 15.71 10.55 2.24
C GLY A 237 16.79 9.49 1.96
N MET A 238 16.49 8.20 2.14
CA MET A 238 17.34 7.09 1.71
C MET A 238 16.81 6.53 0.39
N ASP A 239 17.70 6.19 -0.57
CA ASP A 239 17.33 5.58 -1.85
C ASP A 239 16.20 6.31 -2.59
N GLU A 240 16.16 7.65 -2.49
CA GLU A 240 15.13 8.53 -3.07
C GLU A 240 13.71 8.31 -2.49
N ALA A 241 13.59 7.60 -1.37
CA ALA A 241 12.31 7.44 -0.70
C ALA A 241 11.80 8.76 -0.12
N LYS A 242 10.50 8.98 -0.18
CA LYS A 242 9.81 10.20 0.23
C LYS A 242 8.76 9.88 1.30
N PRO A 243 8.63 10.73 2.33
CA PRO A 243 7.55 10.61 3.31
C PRO A 243 6.22 11.00 2.70
N GLY A 244 5.13 10.60 3.32
CA GLY A 244 3.78 11.02 2.95
C GLY A 244 2.89 11.28 4.16
N ILE A 245 1.71 11.80 3.91
CA ILE A 245 0.75 12.12 4.96
C ILE A 245 0.01 10.85 5.36
N ILE A 246 0.01 10.52 6.65
CA ILE A 246 -0.79 9.40 7.17
C ILE A 246 -2.17 9.87 7.63
N MET A 247 -2.25 11.11 8.18
CA MET A 247 -3.51 11.67 8.63
C MET A 247 -3.49 13.20 8.57
N PHE A 248 -4.48 13.78 7.90
CA PHE A 248 -4.70 15.22 7.86
C PHE A 248 -5.24 15.75 9.18
N SER A 249 -4.87 16.98 9.54
CA SER A 249 -5.42 17.69 10.71
C SER A 249 -6.88 18.09 10.51
N VAL A 250 -7.26 18.36 9.23
CA VAL A 250 -8.62 18.73 8.80
C VAL A 250 -9.07 17.76 7.68
N PRO A 251 -9.40 16.51 8.01
CA PRO A 251 -9.73 15.48 7.01
C PRO A 251 -11.04 15.77 6.28
N GLU A 252 -11.95 16.58 6.82
CA GLU A 252 -13.18 17.01 6.16
C GLU A 252 -12.94 17.80 4.87
N ASP A 253 -11.85 18.52 4.77
CA ASP A 253 -11.47 19.26 3.56
C ASP A 253 -10.84 18.35 2.49
N GLN A 254 -10.56 17.10 2.84
CA GLN A 254 -9.84 16.14 2.00
C GLN A 254 -10.74 15.00 1.49
N ILE A 255 -12.06 15.07 1.70
CA ILE A 255 -12.99 14.01 1.28
C ILE A 255 -12.89 13.78 -0.25
N GLY A 256 -12.61 12.52 -0.62
CA GLY A 256 -12.40 12.08 -2.00
C GLY A 256 -10.97 12.23 -2.52
N LEU A 257 -10.08 12.94 -1.80
CA LEU A 257 -8.68 13.08 -2.18
C LEU A 257 -7.95 11.74 -2.04
N LEU A 258 -7.26 11.32 -3.10
CA LEU A 258 -6.23 10.28 -3.04
C LEU A 258 -4.89 10.95 -2.70
N PHE A 259 -4.16 10.40 -1.75
CA PHE A 259 -2.86 10.93 -1.31
C PHE A 259 -1.88 9.79 -1.03
N ARG A 260 -0.58 10.11 -1.05
CA ARG A 260 0.46 9.15 -0.67
C ARG A 260 0.69 9.19 0.82
N GLN A 261 0.70 8.00 1.42
CA GLN A 261 1.13 7.79 2.80
C GLN A 261 2.64 7.57 2.87
N GLU A 262 3.22 7.04 1.80
CA GLU A 262 4.64 6.80 1.63
C GLU A 262 5.03 6.63 0.16
N PHE A 263 6.33 6.72 -0.14
CA PHE A 263 6.84 6.44 -1.47
C PHE A 263 8.30 5.97 -1.43
N ALA A 264 8.49 4.66 -1.38
CA ALA A 264 9.76 3.99 -1.66
C ALA A 264 9.52 3.00 -2.80
N LEU A 265 9.95 3.34 -4.00
CA LEU A 265 9.58 2.66 -5.24
C LEU A 265 9.87 1.16 -5.22
N GLY A 266 8.84 0.35 -5.35
CA GLY A 266 8.92 -1.11 -5.33
C GLY A 266 9.02 -1.74 -3.94
N THR A 267 9.02 -0.92 -2.87
CA THR A 267 9.15 -1.37 -1.48
C THR A 267 7.94 -0.94 -0.65
N ALA A 268 7.57 0.35 -0.72
CA ALA A 268 6.50 0.94 0.07
C ALA A 268 5.84 2.08 -0.74
N GLU A 269 4.61 1.89 -1.19
CA GLU A 269 3.93 2.80 -2.11
C GLU A 269 2.47 3.07 -1.69
N ASP A 270 2.20 3.09 -0.39
CA ASP A 270 0.85 3.13 0.14
C ASP A 270 0.16 4.48 -0.09
N LEU A 271 -1.14 4.37 -0.29
CA LEU A 271 -2.06 5.44 -0.65
C LEU A 271 -3.25 5.41 0.29
N GLY A 272 -3.67 6.58 0.76
CA GLY A 272 -4.92 6.77 1.47
C GLY A 272 -5.93 7.56 0.64
N ARG A 273 -7.20 7.31 0.87
CA ARG A 273 -8.30 8.14 0.35
C ARG A 273 -9.28 8.42 1.47
N VAL A 274 -9.55 9.69 1.77
CA VAL A 274 -10.59 10.07 2.74
C VAL A 274 -11.96 9.82 2.12
N ILE A 275 -12.74 8.94 2.74
CA ILE A 275 -14.10 8.57 2.29
C ILE A 275 -15.16 9.43 3.00
N GLY A 276 -14.95 9.75 4.26
CA GLY A 276 -15.86 10.56 5.05
C GLY A 276 -15.39 10.77 6.48
N THR A 277 -16.08 11.62 7.22
CA THR A 277 -15.67 12.05 8.57
C THR A 277 -16.75 11.89 9.66
N ASP A 278 -17.86 11.24 9.32
CA ASP A 278 -18.99 11.02 10.26
C ASP A 278 -19.41 9.54 10.32
N ALA A 279 -18.43 8.64 10.18
CA ALA A 279 -18.70 7.22 10.28
C ALA A 279 -18.97 6.80 11.71
N SER A 280 -19.77 5.72 11.87
CA SER A 280 -20.02 5.08 13.17
C SER A 280 -19.70 3.60 13.06
N VAL A 281 -18.81 3.11 13.93
CA VAL A 281 -18.35 1.72 13.93
C VAL A 281 -18.39 1.14 15.34
N THR A 282 -18.35 -0.19 15.42
CA THR A 282 -18.14 -0.90 16.68
C THR A 282 -16.87 -1.71 16.58
N ALA A 283 -15.95 -1.52 17.52
CA ALA A 283 -14.69 -2.24 17.62
C ALA A 283 -14.38 -2.55 19.08
N GLY A 284 -13.87 -3.74 19.37
CA GLY A 284 -13.59 -4.19 20.75
C GLY A 284 -14.80 -4.15 21.71
N GLY A 285 -16.03 -4.16 21.15
CA GLY A 285 -17.26 -4.04 21.91
C GLY A 285 -17.67 -2.59 22.25
N VAL A 286 -16.91 -1.59 21.83
CA VAL A 286 -17.18 -0.16 22.00
C VAL A 286 -17.74 0.42 20.70
N LYS A 287 -18.76 1.28 20.82
CA LYS A 287 -19.29 2.06 19.70
C LYS A 287 -18.55 3.40 19.60
N TYR A 288 -17.95 3.65 18.45
CA TYR A 288 -17.29 4.91 18.08
C TYR A 288 -18.15 5.66 17.07
N THR A 289 -18.17 6.99 17.15
CA THR A 289 -18.95 7.88 16.26
C THR A 289 -18.10 9.08 15.84
N GLY A 290 -18.44 9.73 14.73
CA GLY A 290 -17.67 10.83 14.18
C GLY A 290 -16.28 10.36 13.73
N CYS A 291 -16.20 9.14 13.22
CA CYS A 291 -14.95 8.59 12.75
C CYS A 291 -14.61 9.12 11.36
N VAL A 292 -13.34 9.46 11.16
CA VAL A 292 -12.77 9.53 9.82
C VAL A 292 -12.69 8.13 9.26
N HIS A 293 -13.21 7.94 8.06
CA HIS A 293 -13.10 6.71 7.28
C HIS A 293 -12.16 6.96 6.12
N THR A 294 -11.09 6.17 6.04
CA THR A 294 -10.18 6.12 4.88
C THR A 294 -10.26 4.77 4.20
N GLN A 295 -9.90 4.74 2.93
CA GLN A 295 -9.55 3.53 2.20
C GLN A 295 -8.07 3.59 1.88
N ASP A 296 -7.35 2.59 2.34
CA ASP A 296 -5.92 2.46 2.11
C ASP A 296 -5.68 1.36 1.06
N SER A 297 -4.70 1.57 0.19
CA SER A 297 -4.38 0.67 -0.92
C SER A 297 -2.92 0.84 -1.34
N THR A 298 -2.38 -0.16 -2.01
CA THR A 298 -1.03 -0.07 -2.58
C THR A 298 -1.00 -0.62 -4.00
N PRO A 299 -0.24 -0.02 -4.93
CA PRO A 299 -0.03 -0.61 -6.24
C PRO A 299 0.84 -1.87 -6.20
N LEU A 300 1.46 -2.19 -5.07
CA LEU A 300 2.22 -3.43 -4.85
C LEU A 300 1.28 -4.64 -4.70
N GLU A 301 0.06 -4.42 -4.17
CA GLU A 301 -0.98 -5.44 -4.01
C GLU A 301 -2.29 -4.99 -4.69
N PRO A 302 -2.35 -5.03 -6.03
CA PRO A 302 -3.48 -4.49 -6.77
C PRO A 302 -4.82 -5.14 -6.43
N GLY A 303 -5.81 -4.30 -6.08
CA GLY A 303 -7.15 -4.74 -5.75
C GLY A 303 -7.38 -5.05 -4.26
N VAL A 304 -6.35 -4.97 -3.43
CA VAL A 304 -6.48 -4.96 -1.98
C VAL A 304 -6.81 -3.53 -1.53
N ILE A 305 -7.92 -3.36 -0.83
CA ILE A 305 -8.38 -2.09 -0.26
C ILE A 305 -8.81 -2.36 1.17
N GLU A 306 -8.20 -1.65 2.12
CA GLU A 306 -8.53 -1.71 3.53
C GLU A 306 -9.37 -0.50 3.92
N ASP A 307 -10.45 -0.73 4.66
CA ASP A 307 -11.24 0.33 5.28
C ASP A 307 -10.73 0.61 6.69
N LYS A 308 -10.23 1.84 6.95
CA LYS A 308 -9.73 2.24 8.27
C LYS A 308 -10.60 3.33 8.89
N TYR A 309 -10.79 3.24 10.20
CA TYR A 309 -11.66 4.16 10.95
C TYR A 309 -10.90 4.74 12.15
N TYR A 310 -10.82 6.06 12.18
CA TYR A 310 -10.11 6.83 13.18
C TYR A 310 -11.07 7.69 13.98
N THR A 311 -11.00 7.63 15.31
CA THR A 311 -11.88 8.38 16.21
C THR A 311 -11.12 9.53 16.88
N PRO A 312 -11.72 10.73 17.02
CA PRO A 312 -11.04 11.85 17.66
C PRO A 312 -10.57 11.52 19.08
N GLY A 313 -9.33 11.84 19.39
CA GLY A 313 -8.68 11.64 20.69
C GLY A 313 -8.27 10.20 21.00
N VAL A 314 -8.53 9.25 20.10
CA VAL A 314 -8.15 7.83 20.26
C VAL A 314 -7.19 7.38 19.16
N GLY A 315 -7.47 7.77 17.91
CA GLY A 315 -6.75 7.30 16.73
C GLY A 315 -7.48 6.16 16.02
N LEU A 316 -6.72 5.24 15.43
CA LEU A 316 -7.24 4.05 14.74
C LEU A 316 -8.03 3.17 15.71
N VAL A 317 -9.27 2.83 15.36
CA VAL A 317 -10.12 1.96 16.18
C VAL A 317 -10.51 0.69 15.46
N LEU A 318 -10.50 0.70 14.12
CA LEU A 318 -10.90 -0.44 13.30
C LEU A 318 -10.22 -0.40 11.95
N THR A 319 -9.65 -1.53 11.53
CA THR A 319 -9.34 -1.85 10.12
C THR A 319 -10.25 -2.99 9.68
N VAL A 320 -10.70 -2.96 8.43
CA VAL A 320 -11.47 -4.03 7.79
C VAL A 320 -10.84 -4.39 6.46
N ASP A 321 -10.36 -5.61 6.35
CA ASP A 321 -9.75 -6.15 5.15
C ASP A 321 -10.80 -6.60 4.11
N PRO A 322 -10.41 -6.75 2.82
CA PRO A 322 -11.32 -7.18 1.77
C PRO A 322 -11.97 -8.56 2.01
N ASP A 323 -11.34 -9.44 2.76
CA ASP A 323 -11.88 -10.76 3.12
C ASP A 323 -12.85 -10.72 4.32
N GLY A 324 -13.01 -9.54 4.93
CA GLY A 324 -13.86 -9.32 6.09
C GLY A 324 -13.15 -9.55 7.44
N THR A 325 -11.85 -9.83 7.44
CA THR A 325 -11.01 -9.80 8.65
C THR A 325 -11.06 -8.40 9.26
N ARG A 326 -11.10 -8.33 10.59
CA ARG A 326 -11.24 -7.07 11.32
C ARG A 326 -10.14 -6.95 12.37
N GLU A 327 -9.40 -5.86 12.32
CA GLU A 327 -8.49 -5.47 13.37
C GLU A 327 -9.15 -4.42 14.25
N GLU A 328 -9.43 -4.79 15.50
CA GLU A 328 -10.22 -4.00 16.42
C GLU A 328 -9.39 -3.53 17.62
N LEU A 329 -9.41 -2.22 17.92
CA LEU A 329 -8.87 -1.68 19.16
C LEU A 329 -9.59 -2.31 20.36
N ILE A 330 -8.82 -2.81 21.30
CA ILE A 330 -9.33 -3.38 22.56
C ILE A 330 -9.16 -2.34 23.67
N PRO A 331 -10.25 -1.98 24.39
CA PRO A 331 -10.23 -0.99 25.49
C PRO A 331 -9.33 -1.36 26.66
#